data_941158db1d3d39f7e0d3b9a2f32d7042
#
_entry.id   941158db1d3d39f7e0d3b9a2f32d7042
#
_cell.length_a   1.000
_cell.length_b   1.000
_cell.length_c   1.000
_cell.angle_alpha   90.00
_cell.angle_beta   90.00
_cell.angle_gamma   90.00
#
_symmetry.space_group_name_H-M   'P 1'
#
loop_
_entity.id
_entity.type
_entity.pdbx_description
1 polymer ?
#
loop_
_entity_poly.entity_id
_entity_poly.type
_entity_poly.pdbx_seq_one_letter_code
_entity_poly.pdbx_strand_id
1 'polypeptide(L)'
;DTSVHDIDTANWLFNEMPQVVFARSGKIRHEREDFANIMLGYKNDKVAIISSNWITPKKVRKFSAVCTEAIISSDFISQEIIVEKDEEVERIENEKQEPLLKEIQNFLDAIYNKTEQIVKSQEAVNVTKIAEAALLSSQKGTPIYLDLK
;
A
#
# COMPACT_ATOMS: atom_id res chain seq x y z
N ASP A 1 7.77 -8.62 0.07
CA ASP A 1 6.51 -9.13 0.66
C ASP A 1 5.69 -8.04 1.35
N THR A 2 6.27 -7.25 2.28
CA THR A 2 5.54 -6.20 3.01
C THR A 2 5.03 -5.09 2.08
N SER A 3 5.83 -4.66 1.11
CA SER A 3 5.50 -3.55 0.19
C SER A 3 4.26 -3.83 -0.67
N VAL A 4 3.87 -5.08 -0.90
CA VAL A 4 2.69 -5.41 -1.73
C VAL A 4 1.40 -4.89 -1.08
N HIS A 5 1.29 -4.94 0.24
CA HIS A 5 0.14 -4.39 0.96
C HIS A 5 0.09 -2.86 0.89
N ASP A 6 1.25 -2.21 0.91
CA ASP A 6 1.33 -0.74 0.83
C ASP A 6 1.04 -0.26 -0.61
N ILE A 7 1.49 -1.01 -1.63
CA ILE A 7 1.15 -0.78 -3.05
C ILE A 7 -0.37 -0.92 -3.25
N ASP A 8 -0.96 -1.98 -2.70
CA ASP A 8 -2.41 -2.21 -2.78
C ASP A 8 -3.20 -1.07 -2.12
N THR A 9 -2.79 -0.68 -0.92
CA THR A 9 -3.39 0.47 -0.20
C THR A 9 -3.31 1.75 -1.02
N ALA A 10 -2.17 2.04 -1.67
CA ALA A 10 -2.02 3.23 -2.50
C ALA A 10 -2.93 3.19 -3.74
N ASN A 11 -3.01 2.04 -4.42
CA ASN A 11 -3.90 1.86 -5.57
C ASN A 11 -5.37 1.99 -5.17
N TRP A 12 -5.74 1.45 -4.01
CA TRP A 12 -7.10 1.58 -3.47
C TRP A 12 -7.45 3.03 -3.14
N LEU A 13 -6.56 3.75 -2.45
CA LEU A 13 -6.75 5.17 -2.10
C LEU A 13 -6.93 6.06 -3.33
N PHE A 14 -6.14 5.83 -4.37
CA PHE A 14 -6.22 6.62 -5.61
C PHE A 14 -7.22 6.07 -6.62
N ASN A 15 -7.72 4.86 -6.40
CA ASN A 15 -8.62 4.12 -7.31
C ASN A 15 -8.06 4.04 -8.74
N GLU A 16 -6.75 3.86 -8.89
CA GLU A 16 -6.07 3.76 -10.17
C GLU A 16 -4.71 3.06 -10.06
N MET A 17 -4.16 2.66 -11.20
CA MET A 17 -2.80 2.13 -11.33
C MET A 17 -1.78 3.26 -11.50
N PRO A 18 -0.58 3.15 -10.94
CA PRO A 18 0.50 4.10 -11.22
C PRO A 18 0.96 3.99 -12.66
N GLN A 19 1.40 5.11 -13.23
CA GLN A 19 1.98 5.18 -14.58
C GLN A 19 3.49 4.91 -14.57
N VAL A 20 4.15 5.22 -13.46
CA VAL A 20 5.61 5.07 -13.31
C VAL A 20 5.96 4.58 -11.91
N VAL A 21 6.98 3.73 -11.86
CA VAL A 21 7.54 3.17 -10.64
C VAL A 21 9.03 3.47 -10.60
N PHE A 22 9.50 4.08 -9.53
CA PHE A 22 10.92 4.21 -9.21
C PHE A 22 11.20 3.60 -7.84
N ALA A 23 12.23 2.76 -7.74
CA ALA A 23 12.53 2.08 -6.49
C ALA A 23 14.03 1.91 -6.23
N ARG A 24 14.37 1.84 -4.96
CA ARG A 24 15.66 1.35 -4.46
C ARG A 24 15.40 0.33 -3.38
N SER A 25 15.96 -0.85 -3.54
CA SER A 25 15.93 -1.92 -2.57
C SER A 25 17.33 -2.46 -2.31
N GLY A 26 17.52 -3.18 -1.25
CA GLY A 26 18.82 -3.76 -0.93
C GLY A 26 18.75 -4.85 0.11
N LYS A 27 19.91 -5.45 0.35
CA LYS A 27 20.14 -6.58 1.24
C LYS A 27 21.15 -6.15 2.30
N ILE A 28 20.75 -6.20 3.56
CA ILE A 28 21.60 -5.82 4.70
C ILE A 28 21.83 -7.03 5.61
N ARG A 29 20.80 -7.81 5.92
CA ARG A 29 20.86 -8.94 6.83
C ARG A 29 20.51 -10.28 6.21
N HIS A 30 19.74 -10.27 5.11
CA HIS A 30 19.22 -11.46 4.47
C HIS A 30 19.77 -11.67 3.06
N GLU A 31 19.57 -12.86 2.51
CA GLU A 31 19.97 -13.17 1.14
C GLU A 31 19.09 -12.51 0.07
N ARG A 32 17.88 -12.10 0.46
CA ARG A 32 16.94 -11.35 -0.37
C ARG A 32 16.81 -9.91 0.12
N GLU A 33 16.16 -9.08 -0.68
CA GLU A 33 15.90 -7.68 -0.33
C GLU A 33 15.15 -7.59 0.99
N ASP A 34 15.72 -6.91 1.96
CA ASP A 34 15.17 -6.71 3.30
C ASP A 34 14.77 -5.25 3.57
N PHE A 35 14.98 -4.36 2.61
CA PHE A 35 14.37 -3.04 2.57
C PHE A 35 14.03 -2.62 1.14
N ALA A 36 13.01 -1.78 1.01
CA ALA A 36 12.65 -1.11 -0.22
C ALA A 36 12.07 0.28 0.04
N ASN A 37 12.46 1.23 -0.80
CA ASN A 37 11.82 2.53 -0.94
C ASN A 37 11.30 2.63 -2.37
N ILE A 38 9.98 2.85 -2.51
CA ILE A 38 9.28 2.84 -3.79
C ILE A 38 8.52 4.16 -3.93
N MET A 39 8.66 4.80 -5.07
CA MET A 39 7.86 5.93 -5.47
C MET A 39 6.95 5.50 -6.64
N LEU A 40 5.67 5.73 -6.49
CA LEU A 40 4.64 5.45 -7.48
C LEU A 40 4.06 6.78 -7.96
N GLY A 41 4.17 7.05 -9.25
CA GLY A 41 3.58 8.22 -9.89
C GLY A 41 2.28 7.86 -10.60
N TYR A 42 1.19 8.53 -10.25
CA TYR A 42 -0.14 8.35 -10.82
C TYR A 42 -0.52 9.50 -11.75
N LYS A 43 -1.73 9.49 -12.30
CA LYS A 43 -2.26 10.63 -13.05
C LYS A 43 -2.49 11.84 -12.15
N ASN A 44 -2.56 13.02 -12.76
CA ASN A 44 -2.86 14.30 -12.08
C ASN A 44 -1.90 14.58 -10.92
N ASP A 45 -0.61 14.30 -11.13
CA ASP A 45 0.49 14.59 -10.20
C ASP A 45 0.36 13.93 -8.81
N LYS A 46 -0.47 12.89 -8.69
CA LYS A 46 -0.55 12.13 -7.44
C LYS A 46 0.66 11.21 -7.30
N VAL A 47 1.19 11.12 -6.10
CA VAL A 47 2.38 10.34 -5.78
C VAL A 47 2.16 9.56 -4.49
N ALA A 48 2.58 8.29 -4.48
CA ALA A 48 2.74 7.53 -3.25
C ALA A 48 4.22 7.22 -3.01
N ILE A 49 4.65 7.36 -1.77
CA ILE A 49 6.01 7.00 -1.32
C ILE A 49 5.87 5.89 -0.28
N ILE A 50 6.44 4.73 -0.59
CA ILE A 50 6.40 3.55 0.26
C ILE A 50 7.81 3.28 0.79
N SER A 51 7.92 3.11 2.10
CA SER A 51 9.17 2.71 2.75
C SER A 51 8.91 1.49 3.62
N SER A 52 9.48 0.36 3.28
CA SER A 52 9.30 -0.89 4.00
C SER A 52 10.64 -1.58 4.28
N ASN A 53 10.72 -2.23 5.43
CA ASN A 53 11.89 -3.02 5.77
C ASN A 53 11.59 -4.12 6.81
N TRP A 54 12.48 -5.11 6.87
CA TRP A 54 12.50 -6.21 7.83
C TRP A 54 13.61 -6.09 8.86
N ILE A 55 14.27 -4.92 8.94
CA ILE A 55 15.48 -4.71 9.74
C ILE A 55 15.15 -4.07 11.09
N THR A 56 14.11 -3.25 11.13
CA THR A 56 13.72 -2.53 12.35
C THR A 56 13.22 -3.49 13.43
N PRO A 57 13.61 -3.28 14.70
CA PRO A 57 13.25 -4.19 15.80
C PRO A 57 11.76 -4.10 16.20
N LYS A 58 11.09 -3.04 15.81
CA LYS A 58 9.65 -2.83 16.08
C LYS A 58 8.84 -2.84 14.80
N LYS A 59 7.69 -3.49 14.85
CA LYS A 59 6.71 -3.46 13.76
C LYS A 59 6.07 -2.06 13.72
N VAL A 60 6.15 -1.43 12.55
CA VAL A 60 5.51 -0.15 12.26
C VAL A 60 4.70 -0.33 10.99
N ARG A 61 3.42 0.03 11.00
CA ARG A 61 2.54 0.03 9.82
C ARG A 61 1.65 1.26 9.87
N LYS A 62 2.06 2.30 9.18
CA LYS A 62 1.37 3.60 9.16
C LYS A 62 1.34 4.14 7.75
N PHE A 63 0.31 4.93 7.46
CA PHE A 63 0.34 5.79 6.29
C PHE A 63 -0.14 7.20 6.65
N SER A 64 0.20 8.16 5.80
CA SER A 64 -0.33 9.50 5.83
C SER A 64 -0.68 9.92 4.40
N ALA A 65 -1.89 10.40 4.19
CA ALA A 65 -2.36 10.96 2.94
C ALA A 65 -2.53 12.48 3.08
N VAL A 66 -1.77 13.24 2.29
CA VAL A 66 -1.90 14.70 2.21
C VAL A 66 -2.91 15.03 1.12
N CYS A 67 -4.06 15.56 1.51
CA CYS A 67 -5.15 15.97 0.65
C CYS A 67 -5.20 17.50 0.54
N THR A 68 -6.08 18.02 -0.30
CA THR A 68 -6.25 19.48 -0.49
C THR A 68 -6.77 20.20 0.76
N GLU A 69 -7.56 19.52 1.58
CA GLU A 69 -8.23 20.12 2.75
C GLU A 69 -7.89 19.44 4.08
N ALA A 70 -7.12 18.35 4.05
CA ALA A 70 -6.82 17.59 5.27
C ALA A 70 -5.55 16.76 5.10
N ILE A 71 -4.96 16.37 6.23
CA ILE A 71 -4.01 15.26 6.35
C ILE A 71 -4.73 14.10 7.04
N ILE A 72 -4.71 12.92 6.42
CA ILE A 72 -5.30 11.71 6.99
C ILE A 72 -4.16 10.77 7.35
N SER A 73 -4.03 10.44 8.62
CA SER A 73 -3.04 9.49 9.13
C SER A 73 -3.70 8.25 9.70
N SER A 74 -3.12 7.09 9.46
CA SER A 74 -3.61 5.83 10.04
C SER A 74 -2.46 4.97 10.53
N ASP A 75 -2.69 4.33 11.66
CA ASP A 75 -1.83 3.28 12.20
C ASP A 75 -2.59 1.95 12.15
N PHE A 76 -2.15 1.04 11.28
CA PHE A 76 -2.80 -0.28 11.10
C PHE A 76 -2.66 -1.21 12.32
N ILE A 77 -1.75 -0.93 13.24
CA ILE A 77 -1.57 -1.76 14.45
C ILE A 77 -2.55 -1.34 15.53
N SER A 78 -2.66 -0.03 15.79
CA SER A 78 -3.66 0.51 16.73
C SER A 78 -5.05 0.62 16.11
N GLN A 79 -5.16 0.57 14.76
CA GLN A 79 -6.36 0.80 13.97
C GLN A 79 -6.97 2.19 14.21
N GLU A 80 -6.13 3.16 14.54
CA GLU A 80 -6.48 4.55 14.74
C GLU A 80 -6.42 5.30 13.42
N ILE A 81 -7.39 6.19 13.19
CA ILE A 81 -7.40 7.14 12.08
C ILE A 81 -7.49 8.54 12.65
N ILE A 82 -6.64 9.44 12.18
CA ILE A 82 -6.60 10.84 12.57
C ILE A 82 -6.78 11.68 11.31
N VAL A 83 -7.71 12.62 11.35
CA VAL A 83 -7.96 13.60 10.30
C VAL A 83 -7.62 14.98 10.85
N GLU A 84 -6.67 15.64 10.22
CA GLU A 84 -6.20 16.98 10.61
C GLU A 84 -6.61 17.98 9.54
N LYS A 85 -7.46 18.97 9.91
CA LYS A 85 -7.94 20.06 9.06
C LYS A 85 -7.67 21.38 9.76
N ASP A 86 -6.83 22.23 9.17
CA ASP A 86 -6.43 23.51 9.74
C ASP A 86 -6.10 23.41 11.26
N GLU A 87 -6.95 23.93 12.13
CA GLU A 87 -6.80 23.89 13.58
C GLU A 87 -7.59 22.73 14.25
N GLU A 88 -8.33 21.94 13.47
CA GLU A 88 -9.16 20.85 13.96
C GLU A 88 -8.46 19.50 13.78
N VAL A 89 -8.47 18.69 14.85
CA VAL A 89 -7.99 17.32 14.84
C VAL A 89 -9.12 16.38 15.26
N GLU A 90 -9.56 15.56 14.33
CA GLU A 90 -10.57 14.52 14.57
C GLU A 90 -9.90 13.17 14.71
N ARG A 91 -10.24 12.42 15.77
CA ARG A 91 -9.84 11.02 15.94
C ARG A 91 -11.05 10.15 15.68
N ILE A 92 -10.94 9.29 14.68
CA ILE A 92 -12.00 8.35 14.35
C ILE A 92 -11.77 7.08 15.17
N GLU A 93 -12.66 6.83 16.11
CA GLU A 93 -12.64 5.59 16.88
C GLU A 93 -13.25 4.46 16.05
N ASN A 94 -12.48 3.40 15.86
CA ASN A 94 -12.93 2.19 15.21
C ASN A 94 -12.96 1.04 16.22
N GLU A 95 -13.97 0.19 16.12
CA GLU A 95 -13.95 -1.08 16.83
C GLU A 95 -12.82 -1.95 16.26
N LYS A 96 -11.87 -2.32 17.13
CA LYS A 96 -10.72 -3.15 16.72
C LYS A 96 -11.20 -4.51 16.24
N GLN A 97 -10.74 -4.88 15.06
CA GLN A 97 -11.09 -6.15 14.43
C GLN A 97 -9.83 -6.88 13.99
N GLU A 98 -9.91 -8.21 13.96
CA GLU A 98 -8.83 -9.04 13.44
C GLU A 98 -8.87 -9.03 11.89
N PRO A 99 -7.89 -8.43 11.20
CA PRO A 99 -7.95 -8.28 9.75
C PRO A 99 -8.05 -9.61 9.00
N LEU A 100 -7.26 -10.62 9.42
CA LEU A 100 -7.26 -11.94 8.79
C LEU A 100 -8.62 -12.63 8.90
N LEU A 101 -9.31 -12.46 10.03
CA LEU A 101 -10.66 -13.01 10.21
C LEU A 101 -11.64 -12.41 9.18
N LYS A 102 -11.56 -11.10 8.95
CA LYS A 102 -12.39 -10.42 7.95
C LYS A 102 -12.10 -10.88 6.53
N GLU A 103 -10.84 -11.05 6.21
CA GLU A 103 -10.41 -11.57 4.91
C GLU A 103 -10.96 -12.96 4.64
N ILE A 104 -10.82 -13.87 5.61
CA ILE A 104 -11.35 -15.24 5.51
C ILE A 104 -12.87 -15.23 5.42
N GLN A 105 -13.57 -14.44 6.23
CA GLN A 105 -15.03 -14.32 6.16
C GLN A 105 -15.48 -13.84 4.78
N ASN A 106 -14.87 -12.78 4.24
CA ASN A 106 -15.20 -12.28 2.91
C ASN A 106 -14.96 -13.33 1.82
N PHE A 107 -13.87 -14.09 1.91
CA PHE A 107 -13.59 -15.18 0.98
C PHE A 107 -14.65 -16.28 1.05
N LEU A 108 -15.04 -16.70 2.25
CA LEU A 108 -16.10 -17.71 2.45
C LEU A 108 -17.46 -17.22 1.96
N ASP A 109 -17.82 -15.96 2.24
CA ASP A 109 -19.04 -15.35 1.77
C ASP A 109 -19.10 -15.28 0.24
N ALA A 110 -17.99 -14.98 -0.40
CA ALA A 110 -17.91 -15.00 -1.87
C ALA A 110 -18.18 -16.39 -2.45
N ILE A 111 -17.71 -17.45 -1.77
CA ILE A 111 -17.93 -18.84 -2.21
C ILE A 111 -19.37 -19.29 -1.95
N TYR A 112 -19.84 -19.13 -0.72
CA TYR A 112 -21.14 -19.70 -0.28
C TYR A 112 -22.32 -18.84 -0.64
N ASN A 113 -22.19 -17.52 -0.49
CA ASN A 113 -23.28 -16.57 -0.69
C ASN A 113 -23.23 -15.89 -2.06
N LYS A 114 -22.20 -16.19 -2.87
CA LYS A 114 -21.95 -15.57 -4.19
C LYS A 114 -21.90 -14.04 -4.12
N THR A 115 -21.38 -13.51 -3.01
CA THR A 115 -21.15 -12.08 -2.86
C THR A 115 -19.91 -11.66 -3.67
N GLU A 116 -19.83 -10.39 -4.03
CA GLU A 116 -18.65 -9.87 -4.69
C GLU A 116 -17.47 -9.82 -3.70
N GLN A 117 -16.30 -10.22 -4.16
CA GLN A 117 -15.07 -10.12 -3.38
C GLN A 117 -14.65 -8.66 -3.23
N ILE A 118 -14.22 -8.27 -2.03
CA ILE A 118 -13.69 -6.92 -1.76
C ILE A 118 -12.42 -6.66 -2.57
N VAL A 119 -11.50 -7.65 -2.60
CA VAL A 119 -10.28 -7.58 -3.42
C VAL A 119 -10.46 -8.47 -4.64
N LYS A 120 -10.40 -7.88 -5.82
CA LYS A 120 -10.55 -8.60 -7.10
C LYS A 120 -9.22 -9.23 -7.51
N SER A 121 -9.28 -10.37 -8.18
CA SER A 121 -8.08 -11.05 -8.68
C SER A 121 -7.22 -10.17 -9.59
N GLN A 122 -7.85 -9.28 -10.37
CA GLN A 122 -7.11 -8.33 -11.22
C GLN A 122 -6.30 -7.32 -10.41
N GLU A 123 -6.79 -6.90 -9.24
CA GLU A 123 -6.06 -5.99 -8.33
C GLU A 123 -4.80 -6.67 -7.80
N ALA A 124 -4.89 -7.95 -7.38
CA ALA A 124 -3.73 -8.74 -6.96
C ALA A 124 -2.68 -8.89 -8.09
N VAL A 125 -3.13 -9.13 -9.33
CA VAL A 125 -2.24 -9.17 -10.51
C VAL A 125 -1.57 -7.82 -10.74
N ASN A 126 -2.31 -6.73 -10.60
CA ASN A 126 -1.79 -5.38 -10.76
C ASN A 126 -0.72 -5.05 -9.71
N VAL A 127 -0.97 -5.37 -8.45
CA VAL A 127 0.00 -5.19 -7.36
C VAL A 127 1.28 -5.97 -7.63
N THR A 128 1.16 -7.22 -8.12
CA THR A 128 2.33 -8.04 -8.47
C THR A 128 3.14 -7.42 -9.59
N LYS A 129 2.49 -6.91 -10.66
CA LYS A 129 3.19 -6.20 -11.76
C LYS A 129 3.94 -4.96 -11.26
N ILE A 130 3.35 -4.19 -10.35
CA ILE A 130 3.99 -3.00 -9.77
C ILE A 130 5.21 -3.42 -8.92
N ALA A 131 5.09 -4.49 -8.13
CA ALA A 131 6.18 -5.00 -7.32
C ALA A 131 7.36 -5.51 -8.18
N GLU A 132 7.07 -6.19 -9.30
CA GLU A 132 8.09 -6.61 -10.28
C GLU A 132 8.76 -5.40 -10.94
N ALA A 133 7.98 -4.38 -11.32
CA ALA A 133 8.51 -3.13 -11.86
C ALA A 133 9.40 -2.39 -10.84
N ALA A 134 9.06 -2.43 -9.55
CA ALA A 134 9.88 -1.85 -8.48
C ALA A 134 11.22 -2.59 -8.35
N LEU A 135 11.24 -3.91 -8.39
CA LEU A 135 12.48 -4.71 -8.40
C LEU A 135 13.34 -4.37 -9.62
N LEU A 136 12.72 -4.33 -10.80
CA LEU A 136 13.41 -3.99 -12.04
C LEU A 136 13.98 -2.56 -12.01
N SER A 137 13.21 -1.60 -11.49
CA SER A 137 13.65 -0.21 -11.29
C SER A 137 14.87 -0.16 -10.37
N SER A 138 14.84 -0.87 -9.25
CA SER A 138 15.97 -0.93 -8.32
C SER A 138 17.22 -1.52 -8.95
N GLN A 139 17.09 -2.58 -9.76
CA GLN A 139 18.20 -3.21 -10.46
C GLN A 139 18.81 -2.31 -11.53
N LYS A 140 17.95 -1.62 -12.32
CA LYS A 140 18.39 -0.72 -13.40
C LYS A 140 18.83 0.65 -12.91
N GLY A 141 18.36 1.09 -11.74
CA GLY A 141 18.56 2.44 -11.23
C GLY A 141 17.78 3.51 -12.01
N THR A 142 16.72 3.13 -12.73
CA THR A 142 15.90 4.01 -13.58
C THR A 142 14.41 3.79 -13.33
N PRO A 143 13.55 4.80 -13.58
CA PRO A 143 12.11 4.62 -13.56
C PRO A 143 11.64 3.56 -14.57
N ILE A 144 10.58 2.84 -14.21
CA ILE A 144 9.88 1.89 -15.08
C ILE A 144 8.48 2.44 -15.35
N TYR A 145 8.13 2.65 -16.61
CA TYR A 145 6.79 3.05 -17.02
C TYR A 145 5.93 1.80 -17.22
N LEU A 146 4.72 1.85 -16.69
CA LEU A 146 3.77 0.74 -16.77
C LEU A 146 2.84 0.97 -17.97
N ASP A 147 2.74 -0.05 -18.83
CA ASP A 147 1.74 -0.07 -19.91
C ASP A 147 0.35 -0.35 -19.29
N LEU A 148 -0.46 0.69 -19.22
CA LEU A 148 -1.86 0.62 -18.76
C LEU A 148 -2.77 0.26 -19.95
N LYS A 149 -2.63 -0.96 -20.49
CA LYS A 149 -3.56 -1.51 -21.48
C LYS A 149 -4.68 -2.27 -20.81
#